data_0614e402c707ccc2de7fa9eb3719d0cb
#
_entry.id   0614e402c707ccc2de7fa9eb3719d0cb
#
_cell.length_a   1.000
_cell.length_b   1.000
_cell.length_c   1.000
_cell.angle_alpha   90.00
_cell.angle_beta   90.00
_cell.angle_gamma   90.00
#
_symmetry.space_group_name_H-M   'P 1'
#
loop_
_entity.id
_entity.type
_entity.pdbx_description
1 polymer ?
#
loop_
_entity_poly.entity_id
_entity_poly.type
_entity_poly.pdbx_seq_one_letter_code
_entity_poly.pdbx_strand_id
1 'polypeptide(L)'
;RVRRQRQMCIRDRLTGSLGDVMKESAKIAVSLTRSLSRKYEIDPDFYKNKDIHIHAPEGAVPKDGPSAGVTMTTALVSALSGIPVRRDVAMTGEITLRGKVLPIGGLREKTMAAYSAGIKTVVIPDENKADMKELDDVILSNMSFVLAENIDTVLNTALVKPNVTAAKKSNEKLPSAKPRASRKPDQN
;
A
#
# COMPACT_ATOMS: atom_id res chain seq x y z
N ARG A 1 38.01 24.40 5.39
CA ARG A 1 37.18 23.30 5.97
C ARG A 1 35.84 23.33 5.21
N VAL A 2 35.71 22.48 4.23
CA VAL A 2 34.44 22.29 3.51
C VAL A 2 33.50 21.60 4.50
N ARG A 3 32.48 22.31 4.98
CA ARG A 3 31.34 21.70 5.67
C ARG A 3 30.64 20.80 4.67
N ARG A 4 30.74 19.47 4.84
CA ARG A 4 29.82 18.55 4.19
C ARG A 4 28.41 18.99 4.58
N GLN A 5 27.66 19.48 3.61
CA GLN A 5 26.21 19.61 3.75
C GLN A 5 25.70 18.23 4.15
N ARG A 6 25.13 18.14 5.35
CA ARG A 6 24.36 16.97 5.73
C ARG A 6 23.30 16.81 4.67
N GLN A 7 23.35 15.71 3.93
CA GLN A 7 22.23 15.26 3.13
C GLN A 7 21.01 15.36 4.04
N MET A 8 20.07 16.19 3.64
CA MET A 8 18.78 16.31 4.29
C MET A 8 18.16 14.93 4.23
N CYS A 9 18.03 14.27 5.37
CA CYS A 9 17.32 13.00 5.45
C CYS A 9 15.96 13.22 4.81
N ILE A 10 15.67 12.46 3.75
CA ILE A 10 14.34 12.31 3.18
C ILE A 10 13.43 12.02 4.37
N ARG A 11 12.55 12.95 4.71
CA ARG A 11 11.67 12.82 5.87
C ARG A 11 10.35 12.30 5.37
N ASP A 12 9.99 11.13 5.86
CA ASP A 12 8.62 10.67 5.74
C ASP A 12 7.69 11.76 6.27
N ARG A 13 6.78 12.23 5.41
CA ARG A 13 5.82 13.27 5.76
C ARG A 13 4.50 12.60 6.08
N LEU A 14 3.99 12.90 7.27
CA LEU A 14 2.66 12.48 7.70
C LEU A 14 1.81 13.73 7.84
N THR A 15 0.69 13.78 7.11
CA THR A 15 -0.22 14.92 7.13
C THR A 15 -1.69 14.48 7.25
N GLY A 16 -2.52 15.40 7.70
CA GLY A 16 -3.91 15.14 8.08
C GLY A 16 -4.05 15.10 9.60
N SER A 17 -5.27 14.90 10.09
CA SER A 17 -5.58 14.82 11.51
C SER A 17 -5.26 13.44 12.09
N LEU A 18 -3.97 13.06 12.04
CA LEU A 18 -3.48 11.78 12.55
C LEU A 18 -3.08 11.92 14.03
N GLY A 19 -3.66 11.10 14.88
CA GLY A 19 -3.20 10.90 16.25
C GLY A 19 -1.86 10.17 16.32
N ASP A 20 -1.28 10.09 17.51
CA ASP A 20 0.08 9.57 17.67
C ASP A 20 0.17 8.07 17.41
N VAL A 21 -0.87 7.30 17.76
CA VAL A 21 -0.94 5.86 17.48
C VAL A 21 -0.96 5.60 15.97
N MET A 22 -1.72 6.38 15.21
CA MET A 22 -1.79 6.25 13.76
C MET A 22 -0.48 6.70 13.08
N LYS A 23 0.20 7.72 13.60
CA LYS A 23 1.54 8.12 13.13
C LYS A 23 2.57 7.03 13.36
N GLU A 24 2.51 6.35 14.50
CA GLU A 24 3.39 5.21 14.77
C GLU A 24 3.10 4.04 13.85
N SER A 25 1.83 3.71 13.65
CA SER A 25 1.40 2.68 12.69
C SER A 25 1.93 2.97 11.26
N ALA A 26 1.93 4.22 10.83
CA ALA A 26 2.52 4.62 9.55
C ALA A 26 4.03 4.37 9.48
N LYS A 27 4.79 4.67 10.55
CA LYS A 27 6.23 4.39 10.63
C LYS A 27 6.52 2.88 10.61
N ILE A 28 5.68 2.09 11.30
CA ILE A 28 5.77 0.63 11.26
C ILE A 28 5.52 0.12 9.83
N ALA A 29 4.52 0.65 9.14
CA ALA A 29 4.21 0.29 7.76
C ALA A 29 5.39 0.56 6.79
N VAL A 30 6.06 1.71 6.92
CA VAL A 30 7.27 2.03 6.14
C VAL A 30 8.39 1.04 6.43
N SER A 31 8.64 0.75 7.72
CA SER A 31 9.69 -0.17 8.15
C SER A 31 9.43 -1.60 7.67
N LEU A 32 8.18 -2.05 7.74
CA LEU A 32 7.77 -3.36 7.25
C LEU A 32 7.88 -3.44 5.72
N THR A 33 7.50 -2.39 4.99
CA THR A 33 7.65 -2.34 3.53
C THR A 33 9.12 -2.50 3.11
N ARG A 34 10.07 -1.96 3.89
CA ARG A 34 11.51 -2.19 3.64
C ARG A 34 11.90 -3.66 3.77
N SER A 35 11.35 -4.37 4.77
CA SER A 35 11.62 -5.80 4.92
C SER A 35 11.03 -6.65 3.78
N LEU A 36 9.94 -6.17 3.17
CA LEU A 36 9.25 -6.81 2.05
C LEU A 36 9.86 -6.46 0.67
N SER A 37 10.83 -5.55 0.61
CA SER A 37 11.37 -5.01 -0.64
C SER A 37 11.82 -6.07 -1.63
N ARG A 38 12.54 -7.10 -1.17
CA ARG A 38 13.00 -8.20 -2.04
C ARG A 38 11.86 -9.02 -2.63
N LYS A 39 10.78 -9.22 -1.87
CA LYS A 39 9.64 -10.05 -2.27
C LYS A 39 8.79 -9.38 -3.35
N TYR A 40 8.71 -8.05 -3.32
CA TYR A 40 7.86 -7.25 -4.22
C TYR A 40 8.66 -6.43 -5.22
N GLU A 41 9.95 -6.76 -5.44
CA GLU A 41 10.84 -6.08 -6.39
C GLU A 41 10.92 -4.56 -6.17
N ILE A 42 10.82 -4.13 -4.92
CA ILE A 42 10.95 -2.75 -4.51
C ILE A 42 12.43 -2.43 -4.33
N ASP A 43 12.88 -1.26 -4.81
CA ASP A 43 14.24 -0.76 -4.56
C ASP A 43 14.51 -0.79 -3.04
N PRO A 44 15.49 -1.57 -2.55
CA PRO A 44 15.76 -1.65 -1.11
C PRO A 44 16.22 -0.32 -0.52
N ASP A 45 16.71 0.61 -1.35
CA ASP A 45 17.15 1.94 -0.96
C ASP A 45 16.09 3.03 -1.22
N PHE A 46 14.82 2.64 -1.46
CA PHE A 46 13.74 3.59 -1.74
C PHE A 46 13.65 4.71 -0.69
N TYR A 47 13.92 4.40 0.57
CA TYR A 47 13.90 5.35 1.68
C TYR A 47 15.01 6.41 1.62
N LYS A 48 16.03 6.21 0.76
CA LYS A 48 17.09 7.19 0.47
C LYS A 48 16.79 8.03 -0.76
N ASN A 49 16.05 7.44 -1.70
CA ASN A 49 15.89 7.93 -3.06
C ASN A 49 14.48 8.49 -3.35
N LYS A 50 13.52 8.25 -2.44
CA LYS A 50 12.11 8.68 -2.61
C LYS A 50 11.61 9.37 -1.35
N ASP A 51 10.87 10.45 -1.53
CA ASP A 51 10.07 11.05 -0.47
C ASP A 51 8.76 10.28 -0.34
N ILE A 52 8.44 9.84 0.88
CA ILE A 52 7.17 9.20 1.19
C ILE A 52 6.29 10.22 1.90
N HIS A 53 5.11 10.46 1.33
CA HIS A 53 4.10 11.31 1.93
C HIS A 53 2.81 10.52 2.13
N ILE A 54 2.48 10.24 3.39
CA ILE A 54 1.22 9.63 3.78
C ILE A 54 0.28 10.73 4.22
N HIS A 55 -0.84 10.86 3.52
CA HIS A 55 -1.87 11.83 3.82
C HIS A 55 -3.19 11.12 4.13
N ALA A 56 -3.75 11.37 5.31
CA ALA A 56 -5.10 10.94 5.65
C ALA A 56 -6.04 12.14 5.57
N PRO A 57 -6.81 12.29 4.47
CA PRO A 57 -7.79 13.36 4.34
C PRO A 57 -8.91 13.21 5.38
N GLU A 58 -9.69 14.22 5.58
CA GLU A 58 -10.77 14.44 6.57
C GLU A 58 -10.29 15.20 7.81
N GLY A 59 -10.10 16.50 7.61
CA GLY A 59 -9.64 17.41 8.67
C GLY A 59 -10.63 17.66 9.80
N ALA A 60 -11.90 17.29 9.66
CA ALA A 60 -12.93 17.59 10.65
C ALA A 60 -13.01 16.54 11.80
N VAL A 61 -12.53 15.32 11.56
CA VAL A 61 -12.57 14.24 12.55
C VAL A 61 -11.17 13.73 12.81
N PRO A 62 -10.62 13.89 14.02
CA PRO A 62 -9.34 13.31 14.38
C PRO A 62 -9.39 11.79 14.22
N LYS A 63 -8.39 11.23 13.53
CA LYS A 63 -8.24 9.79 13.35
C LYS A 63 -7.07 9.32 14.19
N ASP A 64 -7.34 8.47 15.15
CA ASP A 64 -6.33 7.81 15.94
C ASP A 64 -6.69 6.34 16.14
N GLY A 65 -5.70 5.48 15.91
CA GLY A 65 -5.85 4.05 16.08
C GLY A 65 -4.93 3.26 15.16
N PRO A 66 -4.57 2.03 15.55
CA PRO A 66 -3.59 1.21 14.82
C PRO A 66 -4.22 0.44 13.64
N SER A 67 -5.55 0.40 13.53
CA SER A 67 -6.28 -0.50 12.61
C SER A 67 -6.07 -0.23 11.12
N ALA A 68 -5.42 0.87 10.75
CA ALA A 68 -5.06 1.20 9.38
C ALA A 68 -3.68 0.66 8.95
N GLY A 69 -2.95 -0.01 9.83
CA GLY A 69 -1.58 -0.47 9.58
C GLY A 69 -1.45 -1.37 8.34
N VAL A 70 -2.34 -2.35 8.20
CA VAL A 70 -2.36 -3.23 7.01
C VAL A 70 -2.66 -2.45 5.73
N THR A 71 -3.54 -1.46 5.78
CA THR A 71 -3.90 -0.62 4.63
C THR A 71 -2.73 0.27 4.21
N MET A 72 -2.05 0.90 5.16
CA MET A 72 -0.86 1.72 4.88
C MET A 72 0.26 0.89 4.28
N THR A 73 0.52 -0.31 4.82
CA THR A 73 1.53 -1.23 4.29
C THR A 73 1.17 -1.66 2.86
N THR A 74 -0.08 -2.02 2.61
CA THR A 74 -0.55 -2.41 1.28
C THR A 74 -0.42 -1.28 0.27
N ALA A 75 -0.79 -0.06 0.66
CA ALA A 75 -0.66 1.12 -0.19
C ALA A 75 0.81 1.43 -0.54
N LEU A 76 1.72 1.33 0.44
CA LEU A 76 3.15 1.52 0.23
C LEU A 76 3.75 0.46 -0.70
N VAL A 77 3.44 -0.83 -0.46
CA VAL A 77 3.88 -1.91 -1.33
C VAL A 77 3.36 -1.71 -2.74
N SER A 78 2.09 -1.38 -2.92
CA SER A 78 1.49 -1.10 -4.23
C SER A 78 2.18 0.08 -4.94
N ALA A 79 2.35 1.20 -4.26
CA ALA A 79 2.95 2.41 -4.83
C ALA A 79 4.42 2.20 -5.23
N LEU A 80 5.18 1.44 -4.45
CA LEU A 80 6.61 1.23 -4.66
C LEU A 80 6.92 0.10 -5.65
N SER A 81 6.08 -0.95 -5.69
CA SER A 81 6.21 -2.06 -6.63
C SER A 81 5.52 -1.83 -7.98
N GLY A 82 4.58 -0.87 -8.04
CA GLY A 82 3.73 -0.66 -9.22
C GLY A 82 2.60 -1.70 -9.37
N ILE A 83 2.41 -2.59 -8.40
CA ILE A 83 1.35 -3.60 -8.43
C ILE A 83 0.05 -2.96 -7.91
N PRO A 84 -1.01 -2.86 -8.71
CA PRO A 84 -2.25 -2.20 -8.28
C PRO A 84 -2.99 -2.99 -7.20
N VAL A 85 -3.74 -2.27 -6.35
CA VAL A 85 -4.66 -2.85 -5.38
C VAL A 85 -6.02 -3.10 -6.03
N ARG A 86 -6.65 -4.21 -5.70
CA ARG A 86 -8.02 -4.53 -6.11
C ARG A 86 -9.02 -3.53 -5.52
N ARG A 87 -9.97 -3.10 -6.33
CA ARG A 87 -10.99 -2.11 -5.93
C ARG A 87 -12.14 -2.69 -5.10
N ASP A 88 -12.32 -4.00 -5.16
CA ASP A 88 -13.38 -4.73 -4.49
C ASP A 88 -12.96 -5.30 -3.13
N VAL A 89 -11.77 -4.93 -2.63
CA VAL A 89 -11.20 -5.39 -1.37
C VAL A 89 -11.10 -4.24 -0.38
N ALA A 90 -11.66 -4.42 0.81
CA ALA A 90 -11.35 -3.62 1.99
C ALA A 90 -10.49 -4.44 2.96
N MET A 91 -9.79 -3.76 3.84
CA MET A 91 -8.95 -4.40 4.85
C MET A 91 -8.89 -3.56 6.11
N THR A 92 -8.73 -4.24 7.23
CA THR A 92 -8.47 -3.62 8.52
C THR A 92 -7.58 -4.53 9.36
N GLY A 93 -6.72 -3.93 10.18
CA GLY A 93 -5.80 -4.68 11.03
C GLY A 93 -4.67 -3.78 11.54
N GLU A 94 -4.26 -3.99 12.76
CA GLU A 94 -3.01 -3.46 13.26
C GLU A 94 -1.86 -4.31 12.73
N ILE A 95 -0.69 -3.71 12.50
CA ILE A 95 0.46 -4.40 11.94
C ILE A 95 1.69 -4.25 12.82
N THR A 96 2.44 -5.32 12.99
CA THR A 96 3.71 -5.33 13.71
C THR A 96 4.89 -5.21 12.74
N LEU A 97 6.07 -4.86 13.26
CA LEU A 97 7.33 -4.84 12.49
C LEU A 97 7.69 -6.19 11.85
N ARG A 98 7.16 -7.29 12.38
CA ARG A 98 7.36 -8.64 11.83
C ARG A 98 6.27 -9.07 10.85
N GLY A 99 5.29 -8.20 10.58
CA GLY A 99 4.20 -8.49 9.67
C GLY A 99 3.06 -9.31 10.26
N LYS A 100 3.02 -9.54 11.58
CA LYS A 100 1.85 -10.14 12.24
C LYS A 100 0.71 -9.13 12.21
N VAL A 101 -0.49 -9.58 11.89
CA VAL A 101 -1.72 -8.79 11.93
C VAL A 101 -2.38 -9.00 13.28
N LEU A 102 -2.67 -7.91 13.99
CA LEU A 102 -3.27 -7.92 15.32
C LEU A 102 -4.75 -7.50 15.25
N PRO A 103 -5.57 -7.94 16.23
CA PRO A 103 -7.00 -7.69 16.26
C PRO A 103 -7.32 -6.20 16.43
N ILE A 104 -8.54 -5.83 16.01
CA ILE A 104 -9.04 -4.46 16.03
C ILE A 104 -10.43 -4.40 16.68
N GLY A 105 -10.82 -3.22 17.11
CA GLY A 105 -12.19 -2.93 17.51
C GLY A 105 -13.07 -2.38 16.39
N GLY A 106 -14.38 -2.42 16.59
CA GLY A 106 -15.37 -1.83 15.68
C GLY A 106 -15.48 -2.57 14.34
N LEU A 107 -15.41 -3.89 14.36
CA LEU A 107 -15.50 -4.72 13.15
C LEU A 107 -16.87 -4.53 12.47
N ARG A 108 -17.95 -4.42 13.24
CA ARG A 108 -19.31 -4.27 12.72
C ARG A 108 -19.46 -2.99 11.90
N GLU A 109 -19.03 -1.85 12.44
CA GLU A 109 -19.13 -0.55 11.76
C GLU A 109 -18.27 -0.50 10.51
N LYS A 110 -17.08 -1.08 10.56
CA LYS A 110 -16.17 -1.14 9.43
C LYS A 110 -16.70 -2.01 8.28
N THR A 111 -17.28 -3.17 8.60
CA THR A 111 -17.85 -4.08 7.60
C THR A 111 -19.14 -3.50 7.01
N MET A 112 -19.97 -2.82 7.82
CA MET A 112 -21.14 -2.11 7.33
C MET A 112 -20.77 -0.99 6.36
N ALA A 113 -19.74 -0.21 6.67
CA ALA A 113 -19.24 0.83 5.79
C ALA A 113 -18.68 0.24 4.46
N ALA A 114 -17.95 -0.88 4.54
CA ALA A 114 -17.43 -1.58 3.36
C ALA A 114 -18.58 -2.11 2.49
N TYR A 115 -19.60 -2.73 3.09
CA TYR A 115 -20.79 -3.22 2.39
C TYR A 115 -21.53 -2.08 1.67
N SER A 116 -21.77 -0.96 2.37
CA SER A 116 -22.39 0.23 1.79
C SER A 116 -21.60 0.85 0.65
N ALA A 117 -20.28 0.69 0.65
CA ALA A 117 -19.39 1.09 -0.44
C ALA A 117 -19.33 0.10 -1.61
N GLY A 118 -20.08 -1.01 -1.56
CA GLY A 118 -20.12 -2.03 -2.59
C GLY A 118 -18.91 -2.96 -2.62
N ILE A 119 -18.13 -3.00 -1.53
CA ILE A 119 -16.99 -3.93 -1.39
C ILE A 119 -17.49 -5.36 -1.32
N LYS A 120 -16.76 -6.27 -1.96
CA LYS A 120 -17.09 -7.70 -2.01
C LYS A 120 -16.25 -8.57 -1.08
N THR A 121 -15.03 -8.16 -0.79
CA THR A 121 -14.10 -8.92 0.05
C THR A 121 -13.53 -8.03 1.16
N VAL A 122 -13.56 -8.53 2.39
CA VAL A 122 -12.94 -7.85 3.53
C VAL A 122 -11.86 -8.73 4.14
N VAL A 123 -10.67 -8.19 4.27
CA VAL A 123 -9.58 -8.84 5.00
C VAL A 123 -9.59 -8.33 6.44
N ILE A 124 -9.72 -9.25 7.39
CA ILE A 124 -9.77 -8.98 8.82
C ILE A 124 -8.70 -9.80 9.55
N PRO A 125 -8.27 -9.38 10.75
CA PRO A 125 -7.36 -10.19 11.55
C PRO A 125 -7.99 -11.55 11.91
N ASP A 126 -7.19 -12.62 11.94
CA ASP A 126 -7.67 -13.96 12.30
C ASP A 126 -8.26 -13.98 13.72
N GLU A 127 -7.65 -13.24 14.63
CA GLU A 127 -8.11 -13.13 16.02
C GLU A 127 -9.50 -12.48 16.15
N ASN A 128 -9.98 -11.70 15.14
CA ASN A 128 -11.35 -11.16 15.10
C ASN A 128 -12.40 -12.16 14.55
N LYS A 129 -12.04 -13.42 14.31
CA LYS A 129 -12.98 -14.43 13.84
C LYS A 129 -14.18 -14.61 14.78
N ALA A 130 -13.97 -14.46 16.08
CA ALA A 130 -15.07 -14.55 17.06
C ALA A 130 -16.08 -13.43 16.90
N ASP A 131 -15.62 -12.21 16.57
CA ASP A 131 -16.45 -11.01 16.43
C ASP A 131 -17.36 -11.07 15.17
N MET A 132 -17.06 -11.98 14.23
CA MET A 132 -17.91 -12.20 13.06
C MET A 132 -19.33 -12.65 13.45
N LYS A 133 -19.51 -13.24 14.63
CA LYS A 133 -20.84 -13.63 15.14
C LYS A 133 -21.74 -12.45 15.45
N GLU A 134 -21.16 -11.25 15.61
CA GLU A 134 -21.88 -10.00 15.88
C GLU A 134 -22.26 -9.25 14.61
N LEU A 135 -21.86 -9.77 13.44
CA LEU A 135 -22.17 -9.16 12.15
C LEU A 135 -23.58 -9.51 11.70
N ASP A 136 -24.21 -8.58 10.99
CA ASP A 136 -25.54 -8.79 10.44
C ASP A 136 -25.52 -9.89 9.34
N ASP A 137 -26.54 -10.73 9.30
CA ASP A 137 -26.67 -11.83 8.34
C ASP A 137 -26.57 -11.36 6.87
N VAL A 138 -27.05 -10.16 6.60
CA VAL A 138 -26.96 -9.54 5.27
C VAL A 138 -25.48 -9.33 4.87
N ILE A 139 -24.62 -8.92 5.79
CA ILE A 139 -23.18 -8.71 5.55
C ILE A 139 -22.51 -10.07 5.33
N LEU A 140 -22.78 -11.04 6.23
CA LEU A 140 -22.20 -12.37 6.12
C LEU A 140 -22.57 -13.10 4.83
N SER A 141 -23.79 -12.87 4.32
CA SER A 141 -24.30 -13.52 3.10
C SER A 141 -23.80 -12.85 1.80
N ASN A 142 -23.46 -11.56 1.83
CA ASN A 142 -23.12 -10.79 0.62
C ASN A 142 -21.63 -10.42 0.50
N MET A 143 -20.83 -10.70 1.52
CA MET A 143 -19.40 -10.38 1.53
C MET A 143 -18.56 -11.61 1.83
N SER A 144 -17.37 -11.66 1.24
CA SER A 144 -16.37 -12.68 1.53
C SER A 144 -15.39 -12.16 2.58
N PHE A 145 -15.13 -12.95 3.61
CA PHE A 145 -14.17 -12.62 4.66
C PHE A 145 -12.90 -13.44 4.50
N VAL A 146 -11.74 -12.77 4.56
CA VAL A 146 -10.44 -13.41 4.55
C VAL A 146 -9.77 -13.14 5.90
N LEU A 147 -9.49 -14.21 6.62
CA LEU A 147 -8.80 -14.15 7.91
C LEU A 147 -7.30 -14.06 7.67
N ALA A 148 -6.65 -13.06 8.25
CA ALA A 148 -5.24 -12.79 8.05
C ALA A 148 -4.47 -12.83 9.40
N GLU A 149 -3.55 -13.76 9.53
CA GLU A 149 -2.58 -13.80 10.63
C GLU A 149 -1.37 -12.91 10.35
N ASN A 150 -1.08 -12.67 9.07
CA ASN A 150 0.11 -11.97 8.63
C ASN A 150 -0.15 -11.10 7.39
N ILE A 151 0.76 -10.16 7.15
CA ILE A 151 0.68 -9.21 6.04
C ILE A 151 0.70 -9.90 4.67
N ASP A 152 1.30 -11.07 4.56
CA ASP A 152 1.35 -11.81 3.31
C ASP A 152 -0.04 -12.22 2.83
N THR A 153 -0.90 -12.67 3.74
CA THR A 153 -2.30 -12.99 3.44
C THR A 153 -3.05 -11.76 2.95
N VAL A 154 -2.83 -10.61 3.60
CA VAL A 154 -3.42 -9.32 3.19
C VAL A 154 -2.98 -8.94 1.77
N LEU A 155 -1.67 -8.93 1.52
CA LEU A 155 -1.10 -8.52 0.23
C LEU A 155 -1.49 -9.48 -0.91
N ASN A 156 -1.50 -10.79 -0.65
CA ASN A 156 -1.91 -11.80 -1.64
C ASN A 156 -3.40 -11.68 -2.02
N THR A 157 -4.23 -11.18 -1.10
CA THR A 157 -5.65 -10.96 -1.35
C THR A 157 -5.91 -9.62 -2.04
N ALA A 158 -5.21 -8.58 -1.61
CA ALA A 158 -5.47 -7.21 -2.03
C ALA A 158 -4.76 -6.81 -3.31
N LEU A 159 -3.57 -7.32 -3.58
CA LEU A 159 -2.81 -6.95 -4.78
C LEU A 159 -3.29 -7.76 -5.99
N VAL A 160 -3.36 -7.07 -7.13
CA VAL A 160 -3.65 -7.72 -8.41
C VAL A 160 -2.47 -8.63 -8.78
N LYS A 161 -2.73 -9.93 -8.91
CA LYS A 161 -1.69 -10.85 -9.38
C LYS A 161 -1.27 -10.45 -10.79
N PRO A 162 0.04 -10.29 -11.08
CA PRO A 162 0.46 -9.98 -12.43
C PRO A 162 -0.02 -11.08 -13.37
N ASN A 163 -0.78 -10.70 -14.40
CA ASN A 163 -1.15 -11.63 -15.46
C ASN A 163 0.14 -12.03 -16.20
N VAL A 164 0.58 -13.27 -16.03
CA VAL A 164 1.79 -13.83 -16.63
C VAL A 164 1.76 -13.75 -18.18
N THR A 165 0.59 -13.49 -18.77
CA THR A 165 0.39 -13.31 -20.21
C THR A 165 0.70 -11.91 -20.74
N ALA A 166 0.75 -10.87 -19.90
CA ALA A 166 0.98 -9.49 -20.35
C ALA A 166 2.47 -9.10 -20.43
N ALA A 167 3.35 -9.80 -19.72
CA ALA A 167 4.77 -9.46 -19.63
C ALA A 167 5.60 -9.81 -20.90
N LYS A 168 5.02 -10.48 -21.92
CA LYS A 168 5.74 -10.84 -23.17
C LYS A 168 5.59 -9.81 -24.31
N LYS A 169 4.82 -8.73 -24.16
CA LYS A 169 4.58 -7.76 -25.26
C LYS A 169 5.34 -6.44 -25.16
N SER A 170 6.14 -6.21 -24.14
CA SER A 170 6.89 -4.93 -23.98
C SER A 170 8.34 -4.95 -24.47
N ASN A 171 8.82 -6.04 -25.09
CA ASN A 171 10.15 -6.15 -25.68
C ASN A 171 10.15 -6.06 -27.22
N GLU A 172 9.16 -5.40 -27.81
CA GLU A 172 9.22 -5.09 -29.23
C GLU A 172 10.01 -3.79 -29.43
N LYS A 173 11.18 -3.94 -30.05
CA LYS A 173 12.18 -2.90 -30.31
C LYS A 173 11.55 -1.65 -30.93
N LEU A 174 11.79 -0.49 -30.32
CA LEU A 174 11.66 0.78 -31.03
C LEU A 174 12.51 0.74 -32.30
N PRO A 175 11.96 1.16 -33.47
CA PRO A 175 12.76 1.28 -34.67
C PRO A 175 13.83 2.34 -34.47
N SER A 176 15.08 1.98 -34.73
CA SER A 176 16.22 2.89 -34.71
C SER A 176 16.01 4.02 -35.73
N ALA A 177 15.99 5.26 -35.25
CA ALA A 177 15.95 6.44 -36.12
C ALA A 177 17.20 6.47 -36.99
N LYS A 178 17.00 6.54 -38.33
CA LYS A 178 18.08 6.72 -39.30
C LYS A 178 18.79 8.07 -39.08
N PRO A 179 20.13 8.14 -39.20
CA PRO A 179 20.86 9.40 -39.08
C PRO A 179 20.43 10.36 -40.18
N ARG A 180 20.10 11.58 -39.81
CA ARG A 180 19.78 12.68 -40.73
C ARG A 180 21.04 13.11 -41.43
N ALA A 181 21.06 13.04 -42.78
CA ALA A 181 22.19 13.43 -43.63
C ALA A 181 22.49 14.93 -43.39
N SER A 182 23.79 15.20 -43.20
CA SER A 182 24.32 16.56 -43.07
C SER A 182 24.19 17.31 -44.42
N ARG A 183 23.48 18.46 -44.39
CA ARG A 183 23.50 19.43 -45.50
C ARG A 183 24.89 20.09 -45.56
N LYS A 184 25.53 20.01 -46.71
CA LYS A 184 26.71 20.81 -47.03
C LYS A 184 26.33 22.30 -47.12
N PRO A 185 27.22 23.21 -46.69
CA PRO A 185 26.98 24.65 -46.90
C PRO A 185 27.29 24.98 -48.36
N ASP A 186 26.36 25.71 -49.02
CA ASP A 186 26.59 26.32 -50.34
C ASP A 186 27.58 27.45 -50.17
N GLN A 187 28.63 27.40 -51.03
CA GLN A 187 29.53 28.52 -51.30
C GLN A 187 28.89 29.41 -52.34
N ASN A 188 28.69 30.64 -52.00
CA ASN A 188 28.86 31.81 -52.86
C ASN A 188 29.01 33.07 -51.98
#